data_b27159b2373ad2c3de01bd89ffac0a20
#
_entry.id   b27159b2373ad2c3de01bd89ffac0a20
#
_cell.length_a   1.000
_cell.length_b   1.000
_cell.length_c   1.000
_cell.angle_alpha   90.00
_cell.angle_beta   90.00
_cell.angle_gamma   90.00
#
_symmetry.space_group_name_H-M   'P 1'
#
loop_
_entity.id
_entity.type
_entity.pdbx_description
1 polymer ?
#
loop_
_entity_poly.entity_id
_entity_poly.type
_entity_poly.pdbx_seq_one_letter_code
_entity_poly.pdbx_strand_id
1 'polypeptide(L)'
;ATLSVCGELTCPRLGPFQRLKAAVHYTVGCLCQELAEDKDVQFSKQTVAAISEITFRQCETFAKDLEMFARHAKRSTVTTEDVKLLARRSNSLLKYITQRSEELASSNMEQKEKKKKKSRAAKDRRTSAEQAAVSESEDSNMA
;
A
#
# COMPACT_ATOMS: atom_id res chain seq x y z
N ALA A 1 -15.64 -4.08 28.89
CA ALA A 1 -14.22 -4.44 29.05
C ALA A 1 -13.53 -4.20 27.71
N THR A 2 -13.01 -2.99 27.52
CA THR A 2 -12.25 -2.57 26.35
C THR A 2 -10.99 -3.45 26.22
N LEU A 3 -10.92 -4.27 25.18
CA LEU A 3 -9.72 -4.96 24.78
C LEU A 3 -8.74 -3.92 24.23
N SER A 4 -7.81 -3.47 25.09
CA SER A 4 -6.63 -2.72 24.67
C SER A 4 -5.75 -3.63 23.82
N VAL A 5 -5.94 -3.63 22.50
CA VAL A 5 -5.10 -4.37 21.55
C VAL A 5 -3.99 -3.47 20.98
N CYS A 6 -3.85 -2.26 21.49
CA CYS A 6 -2.79 -1.32 21.12
C CYS A 6 -1.55 -1.52 22.01
N GLY A 7 -0.78 -2.59 21.76
CA GLY A 7 0.45 -2.86 22.48
C GLY A 7 1.41 -3.70 21.65
N GLU A 8 2.47 -3.08 21.16
CA GLU A 8 3.76 -3.65 20.75
C GLU A 8 3.81 -4.63 19.57
N LEU A 9 3.66 -4.10 18.36
CA LEU A 9 4.13 -4.75 17.13
C LEU A 9 5.65 -4.60 16.87
N THR A 10 6.39 -4.02 17.80
CA THR A 10 7.85 -3.85 17.71
C THR A 10 8.61 -4.86 18.55
N CYS A 11 8.40 -6.16 18.31
CA CYS A 11 9.27 -7.17 18.86
C CYS A 11 10.41 -7.47 17.87
N PRO A 12 11.66 -7.04 18.12
CA PRO A 12 12.78 -7.18 17.19
C PRO A 12 13.26 -8.62 17.00
N ARG A 13 12.66 -9.58 17.69
CA ARG A 13 13.01 -11.01 17.64
C ARG A 13 12.12 -11.87 16.74
N LEU A 14 11.01 -11.34 16.21
CA LEU A 14 10.15 -12.12 15.32
C LEU A 14 10.66 -12.10 13.88
N GLY A 15 10.77 -13.28 13.27
CA GLY A 15 11.08 -13.42 11.85
C GLY A 15 10.03 -12.74 10.95
N PRO A 16 10.35 -12.46 9.66
CA PRO A 16 9.44 -11.78 8.75
C PRO A 16 8.06 -12.45 8.63
N PHE A 17 8.03 -13.78 8.61
CA PHE A 17 6.82 -14.57 8.55
C PHE A 17 5.92 -14.36 9.77
N GLN A 18 6.50 -14.35 10.97
CA GLN A 18 5.75 -14.13 12.21
C GLN A 18 5.19 -12.72 12.29
N ARG A 19 5.92 -11.73 11.79
CA ARG A 19 5.44 -10.33 11.72
C ARG A 19 4.25 -10.20 10.77
N LEU A 20 4.30 -10.83 9.61
CA LEU A 20 3.16 -10.87 8.67
C LEU A 20 1.94 -11.54 9.29
N LYS A 21 2.13 -12.68 9.97
CA LYS A 21 1.06 -13.37 10.65
C LYS A 21 0.43 -12.51 11.76
N ALA A 22 1.24 -11.81 12.53
CA ALA A 22 0.77 -10.88 13.56
C ALA A 22 0.01 -9.69 12.95
N ALA A 23 0.48 -9.14 11.82
CA ALA A 23 -0.21 -8.06 11.11
C ALA A 23 -1.59 -8.50 10.61
N VAL A 24 -1.70 -9.68 10.02
CA VAL A 24 -3.00 -10.23 9.59
C VAL A 24 -3.93 -10.43 10.79
N HIS A 25 -3.42 -10.99 11.89
CA HIS A 25 -4.20 -11.19 13.11
C HIS A 25 -4.74 -9.85 13.67
N TYR A 26 -3.90 -8.82 13.72
CA TYR A 26 -4.28 -7.49 14.15
C TYR A 26 -5.38 -6.90 13.24
N THR A 27 -5.19 -6.94 11.92
CA THR A 27 -6.17 -6.43 10.96
C THR A 27 -7.51 -7.13 11.05
N VAL A 28 -7.52 -8.47 11.19
CA VAL A 28 -8.74 -9.25 11.39
C VAL A 28 -9.41 -8.86 12.70
N GLY A 29 -8.64 -8.64 13.76
CA GLY A 29 -9.16 -8.18 15.05
C GLY A 29 -9.88 -6.83 14.94
N CYS A 30 -9.28 -5.84 14.24
CA CYS A 30 -9.90 -4.54 13.99
C CYS A 30 -11.21 -4.68 13.18
N LEU A 31 -11.20 -5.46 12.10
CA LEU A 31 -12.40 -5.68 11.28
C LEU A 31 -13.52 -6.39 12.05
N CYS A 32 -13.18 -7.37 12.89
CA CYS A 32 -14.16 -8.02 13.76
C CYS A 32 -14.76 -7.06 14.78
N GLN A 33 -13.96 -6.13 15.31
CA GLN A 33 -14.43 -5.11 16.23
C GLN A 33 -15.38 -4.13 15.55
N GLU A 34 -15.02 -3.61 14.37
CA GLU A 34 -15.88 -2.73 13.58
C GLU A 34 -17.23 -3.40 13.25
N LEU A 35 -17.20 -4.66 12.83
CA LEU A 35 -18.41 -5.42 12.55
C LEU A 35 -19.24 -5.73 13.80
N ALA A 36 -18.58 -5.94 14.95
CA ALA A 36 -19.26 -6.16 16.23
C ALA A 36 -20.08 -4.94 16.63
N GLU A 37 -19.52 -3.73 16.44
CA GLU A 37 -20.20 -2.46 16.73
C GLU A 37 -21.35 -2.18 15.74
N ASP A 38 -21.12 -2.45 14.43
CA ASP A 38 -22.12 -2.18 13.37
C ASP A 38 -23.30 -3.15 13.41
N LYS A 39 -23.08 -4.42 13.73
CA LYS A 39 -24.09 -5.50 13.67
C LYS A 39 -24.59 -6.00 15.01
N ASP A 40 -24.14 -5.42 16.12
CA ASP A 40 -24.43 -5.86 17.49
C ASP A 40 -24.16 -7.37 17.70
N VAL A 41 -23.03 -7.84 17.19
CA VAL A 41 -22.55 -9.22 17.33
C VAL A 41 -21.24 -9.26 18.11
N GLN A 42 -20.92 -10.40 18.73
CA GLN A 42 -19.66 -10.54 19.46
C GLN A 42 -18.82 -11.67 18.88
N PHE A 43 -17.53 -11.41 18.70
CA PHE A 43 -16.56 -12.40 18.28
C PHE A 43 -15.74 -12.88 19.48
N SER A 44 -15.67 -14.20 19.68
CA SER A 44 -14.77 -14.75 20.68
C SER A 44 -13.30 -14.63 20.23
N LYS A 45 -12.37 -14.62 21.17
CA LYS A 45 -10.93 -14.63 20.86
C LYS A 45 -10.53 -15.83 19.98
N GLN A 46 -11.14 -16.98 20.21
CA GLN A 46 -10.92 -18.19 19.41
C GLN A 46 -11.42 -18.01 17.98
N THR A 47 -12.58 -17.36 17.79
CA THR A 47 -13.13 -17.07 16.47
C THR A 47 -12.21 -16.12 15.69
N VAL A 48 -11.75 -15.04 16.32
CA VAL A 48 -10.79 -14.09 15.70
C VAL A 48 -9.49 -14.81 15.33
N ALA A 49 -8.97 -15.67 16.22
CA ALA A 49 -7.76 -16.44 15.94
C ALA A 49 -7.94 -17.41 14.76
N ALA A 50 -9.09 -18.11 14.70
CA ALA A 50 -9.40 -19.02 13.60
C ALA A 50 -9.53 -18.29 12.25
N ILE A 51 -10.27 -17.18 12.21
CA ILE A 51 -10.40 -16.34 11.01
C ILE A 51 -9.02 -15.85 10.57
N SER A 52 -8.20 -15.37 11.50
CA SER A 52 -6.84 -14.88 11.20
C SER A 52 -5.95 -15.97 10.60
N GLU A 53 -6.00 -17.19 11.13
CA GLU A 53 -5.22 -18.32 10.63
C GLU A 53 -5.65 -18.70 9.21
N ILE A 54 -6.96 -18.80 8.95
CA ILE A 54 -7.50 -19.13 7.63
C ILE A 54 -7.12 -18.02 6.62
N THR A 55 -7.27 -16.75 7.01
CA THR A 55 -6.92 -15.60 6.17
C THR A 55 -5.44 -15.61 5.82
N PHE A 56 -4.58 -15.85 6.80
CA PHE A 56 -3.14 -15.91 6.58
C PHE A 56 -2.75 -17.03 5.60
N ARG A 57 -3.29 -18.22 5.77
CA ARG A 57 -3.06 -19.35 4.84
C ARG A 57 -3.57 -19.07 3.45
N GLN A 58 -4.71 -18.38 3.34
CA GLN A 58 -5.23 -17.98 2.03
C GLN A 58 -4.33 -16.96 1.35
N CYS A 59 -3.77 -15.99 2.10
CA CYS A 59 -2.77 -15.05 1.58
C CYS A 59 -1.52 -15.77 1.05
N GLU A 60 -1.02 -16.81 1.75
CA GLU A 60 0.10 -17.62 1.25
C GLU A 60 -0.23 -18.31 -0.08
N THR A 61 -1.43 -18.88 -0.18
CA THR A 61 -1.89 -19.54 -1.42
C THR A 61 -1.96 -18.53 -2.56
N PHE A 62 -2.57 -17.37 -2.32
CA PHE A 62 -2.65 -16.30 -3.32
C PHE A 62 -1.27 -15.80 -3.77
N ALA A 63 -0.34 -15.64 -2.84
CA ALA A 63 1.03 -15.23 -3.18
C ALA A 63 1.72 -16.23 -4.11
N LYS A 64 1.59 -17.53 -3.84
CA LYS A 64 2.14 -18.60 -4.67
C LYS A 64 1.49 -18.60 -6.07
N ASP A 65 0.16 -18.47 -6.15
CA ASP A 65 -0.55 -18.43 -7.42
C ASP A 65 -0.12 -17.23 -8.26
N LEU A 66 0.00 -16.05 -7.65
CA LEU A 66 0.44 -14.82 -8.32
C LEU A 66 1.87 -14.95 -8.87
N GLU A 67 2.78 -15.55 -8.09
CA GLU A 67 4.13 -15.86 -8.57
C GLU A 67 4.11 -16.81 -9.77
N MET A 68 3.26 -17.84 -9.73
CA MET A 68 3.13 -18.79 -10.84
C MET A 68 2.56 -18.13 -12.09
N PHE A 69 1.58 -17.23 -11.97
CA PHE A 69 1.04 -16.48 -13.11
C PHE A 69 2.10 -15.58 -13.75
N ALA A 70 2.83 -14.81 -12.94
CA ALA A 70 3.92 -13.97 -13.43
C ALA A 70 4.99 -14.80 -14.13
N ARG A 71 5.40 -15.91 -13.52
CA ARG A 71 6.42 -16.82 -14.07
C ARG A 71 5.96 -17.48 -15.37
N HIS A 72 4.69 -17.90 -15.47
CA HIS A 72 4.10 -18.46 -16.69
C HIS A 72 4.13 -17.42 -17.84
N ALA A 73 3.88 -16.16 -17.53
CA ALA A 73 4.00 -15.04 -18.47
C ALA A 73 5.44 -14.57 -18.71
N LYS A 74 6.45 -15.34 -18.27
CA LYS A 74 7.89 -15.03 -18.39
C LYS A 74 8.27 -13.67 -17.79
N ARG A 75 7.62 -13.27 -16.71
CA ARG A 75 7.88 -12.04 -15.96
C ARG A 75 8.42 -12.36 -14.56
N SER A 76 9.23 -11.46 -14.02
CA SER A 76 9.74 -11.53 -12.65
C SER A 76 8.88 -10.73 -11.66
N THR A 77 7.91 -9.95 -12.15
CA THR A 77 7.06 -9.07 -11.35
C THR A 77 5.60 -9.43 -11.51
N VAL A 78 4.86 -9.40 -10.40
CA VAL A 78 3.41 -9.52 -10.37
C VAL A 78 2.77 -8.22 -10.84
N THR A 79 1.69 -8.33 -11.62
CA THR A 79 0.93 -7.20 -12.15
C THR A 79 -0.53 -7.26 -11.72
N THR A 80 -1.27 -6.17 -11.95
CA THR A 80 -2.72 -6.11 -11.70
C THR A 80 -3.51 -7.15 -12.51
N GLU A 81 -3.02 -7.53 -13.68
CA GLU A 81 -3.66 -8.57 -14.51
C GLU A 81 -3.57 -9.95 -13.86
N ASP A 82 -2.47 -10.26 -13.16
CA ASP A 82 -2.35 -11.50 -12.40
C ASP A 82 -3.36 -11.53 -11.24
N VAL A 83 -3.56 -10.39 -10.57
CA VAL A 83 -4.54 -10.26 -9.49
C VAL A 83 -5.98 -10.40 -10.01
N LYS A 84 -6.29 -9.82 -11.16
CA LYS A 84 -7.59 -10.01 -11.82
C LYS A 84 -7.80 -11.47 -12.23
N LEU A 85 -6.75 -12.13 -12.73
CA LEU A 85 -6.80 -13.54 -13.07
C LEU A 85 -7.05 -14.42 -11.83
N LEU A 86 -6.45 -14.10 -10.69
CA LEU A 86 -6.70 -14.77 -9.42
C LEU A 86 -8.19 -14.65 -9.02
N ALA A 87 -8.77 -13.46 -9.17
CA ALA A 87 -10.14 -13.15 -8.79
C ALA A 87 -11.22 -13.63 -9.81
N ARG A 88 -10.81 -14.21 -10.95
CA ARG A 88 -11.72 -14.53 -12.08
C ARG A 88 -12.95 -15.36 -11.75
N ARG A 89 -12.89 -16.17 -10.67
CA ARG A 89 -14.00 -17.04 -10.24
C ARG A 89 -15.07 -16.32 -9.42
N SER A 90 -14.76 -15.10 -8.94
CA SER A 90 -15.69 -14.28 -8.15
C SER A 90 -15.91 -12.94 -8.85
N ASN A 91 -17.06 -12.78 -9.49
CA ASN A 91 -17.42 -11.54 -10.20
C ASN A 91 -17.42 -10.32 -9.28
N SER A 92 -17.85 -10.48 -8.03
CA SER A 92 -17.83 -9.39 -7.03
C SER A 92 -16.42 -8.99 -6.67
N LEU A 93 -15.52 -9.95 -6.43
CA LEU A 93 -14.13 -9.70 -6.13
C LEU A 93 -13.40 -9.09 -7.34
N LEU A 94 -13.64 -9.61 -8.55
CA LEU A 94 -13.06 -9.07 -9.78
C LEU A 94 -13.46 -7.61 -10.00
N LYS A 95 -14.76 -7.28 -9.81
CA LYS A 95 -15.26 -5.92 -9.89
C LYS A 95 -14.59 -4.99 -8.86
N TYR A 96 -14.51 -5.43 -7.62
CA TYR A 96 -13.84 -4.68 -6.56
C TYR A 96 -12.36 -4.41 -6.87
N ILE A 97 -11.60 -5.42 -7.29
CA ILE A 97 -10.18 -5.28 -7.65
C ILE A 97 -10.00 -4.34 -8.84
N THR A 98 -10.86 -4.43 -9.86
CA THR A 98 -10.81 -3.54 -11.02
C THR A 98 -11.01 -2.10 -10.60
N GLN A 99 -12.05 -1.81 -9.82
CA GLN A 99 -12.32 -0.48 -9.30
C GLN A 99 -11.16 0.07 -8.47
N ARG A 100 -10.62 -0.73 -7.55
CA ARG A 100 -9.48 -0.31 -6.72
C ARG A 100 -8.21 -0.07 -7.54
N SER A 101 -8.00 -0.85 -8.59
CA SER A 101 -6.89 -0.65 -9.53
C SER A 101 -6.99 0.69 -10.25
N GLU A 102 -8.18 1.07 -10.69
CA GLU A 102 -8.46 2.34 -11.37
C GLU A 102 -8.29 3.54 -10.42
N GLU A 103 -8.81 3.45 -9.19
CA GLU A 103 -8.61 4.46 -8.14
C GLU A 103 -7.14 4.69 -7.84
N LEU A 104 -6.36 3.63 -7.68
CA LEU A 104 -4.92 3.71 -7.43
C LEU A 104 -4.15 4.29 -8.63
N ALA A 105 -4.53 3.94 -9.84
CA ALA A 105 -3.94 4.49 -11.06
C ALA A 105 -4.18 6.00 -11.16
N SER A 106 -5.40 6.46 -10.92
CA SER A 106 -5.77 7.88 -10.90
C SER A 106 -4.99 8.66 -9.83
N SER A 107 -4.94 8.13 -8.61
CA SER A 107 -4.21 8.73 -7.48
C SER A 107 -2.70 8.84 -7.76
N ASN A 108 -2.10 7.80 -8.39
CA ASN A 108 -0.70 7.81 -8.77
C ASN A 108 -0.40 8.83 -9.88
N MET A 109 -1.31 9.04 -10.82
CA MET A 109 -1.17 10.06 -11.87
C MET A 109 -1.17 11.47 -11.26
N GLU A 110 -2.10 11.77 -10.36
CA GLU A 110 -2.14 13.06 -9.66
C GLU A 110 -0.87 13.34 -8.84
N GLN A 111 -0.34 12.32 -8.16
CA GLN A 111 0.91 12.46 -7.41
C GLN A 111 2.12 12.70 -8.32
N LYS A 112 2.17 12.05 -9.48
CA LYS A 112 3.23 12.28 -10.48
C LYS A 112 3.16 13.70 -11.04
N GLU A 113 1.97 14.22 -11.32
CA GLU A 113 1.80 15.60 -11.78
C GLU A 113 2.20 16.62 -10.72
N LYS A 114 1.80 16.42 -9.46
CA LYS A 114 2.22 17.28 -8.35
C LYS A 114 3.74 17.29 -8.17
N LYS A 115 4.41 16.14 -8.27
CA LYS A 115 5.88 16.04 -8.23
C LYS A 115 6.53 16.74 -9.41
N LYS A 116 5.98 16.60 -10.62
CA LYS A 116 6.50 17.25 -11.84
C LYS A 116 6.34 18.77 -11.79
N LYS A 117 5.22 19.28 -11.25
CA LYS A 117 5.03 20.73 -11.01
C LYS A 117 6.02 21.27 -9.99
N LYS A 118 6.26 20.53 -8.88
CA LYS A 118 7.19 20.93 -7.83
C LYS A 118 8.65 20.94 -8.32
N SER A 119 9.05 19.99 -9.16
CA SER A 119 10.40 19.93 -9.73
C SER A 119 10.63 21.04 -10.78
N ARG A 120 9.61 21.40 -11.56
CA ARG A 120 9.67 22.54 -12.49
C ARG A 120 9.81 23.87 -11.77
N ALA A 121 9.00 24.11 -10.73
CA ALA A 121 9.08 25.32 -9.91
C ALA A 121 10.41 25.47 -9.17
N ALA A 122 11.03 24.36 -8.75
CA ALA A 122 12.33 24.37 -8.14
C ALA A 122 13.47 24.67 -9.15
N LYS A 123 13.31 24.24 -10.42
CA LYS A 123 14.26 24.52 -11.50
C LYS A 123 14.19 25.98 -11.93
N ASP A 124 12.99 26.55 -12.05
CA ASP A 124 12.78 27.97 -12.39
C ASP A 124 13.36 28.90 -11.31
N ARG A 125 13.24 28.56 -10.02
CA ARG A 125 13.88 29.33 -8.95
C ARG A 125 15.41 29.30 -9.01
N ARG A 126 16.00 28.19 -9.44
CA ARG A 126 17.46 28.08 -9.57
C ARG A 126 17.97 28.92 -10.74
N THR A 127 17.31 28.90 -11.89
CA THR A 127 17.70 29.70 -13.05
C THR A 127 17.51 31.21 -12.80
N SER A 128 16.49 31.62 -12.07
CA SER A 128 16.29 33.00 -11.67
C SER A 128 17.32 33.51 -10.68
N ALA A 129 17.77 32.65 -9.74
CA ALA A 129 18.83 32.98 -8.78
C ALA A 129 20.21 33.09 -9.45
N GLU A 130 20.49 32.26 -10.46
CA GLU A 130 21.74 32.25 -11.20
C GLU A 130 21.85 33.47 -12.15
N GLN A 131 20.73 33.92 -12.74
CA GLN A 131 20.67 35.14 -13.53
C GLN A 131 20.81 36.41 -12.68
N ALA A 132 20.31 36.42 -11.43
CA ALA A 132 20.50 37.54 -10.52
C ALA A 132 21.95 37.67 -10.05
N ALA A 133 22.65 36.54 -9.82
CA ALA A 133 24.07 36.54 -9.42
C ALA A 133 25.02 37.00 -10.54
N VAL A 134 24.67 36.80 -11.78
CA VAL A 134 25.47 37.24 -12.95
C VAL A 134 25.30 38.75 -13.19
N SER A 135 24.15 39.34 -12.89
CA SER A 135 23.92 40.78 -13.04
C SER A 135 24.60 41.66 -11.98
N GLU A 136 24.86 41.12 -10.78
CA GLU A 136 25.59 41.84 -9.74
C GLU A 136 27.10 41.83 -9.93
N SER A 137 27.65 40.94 -10.76
CA SER A 137 29.10 40.85 -11.01
C SER A 137 29.58 41.76 -12.17
N GLU A 138 28.70 42.31 -12.99
CA GLU A 138 29.07 43.21 -14.10
C GLU A 138 29.10 44.69 -13.71
N ASP A 139 28.48 45.08 -12.58
CA ASP A 139 28.41 46.46 -12.13
C ASP A 139 29.59 46.89 -11.23
N SER A 140 30.51 45.98 -10.86
CA SER A 140 31.65 46.26 -10.00
C SER A 140 32.99 46.44 -10.76
N ASN A 141 33.00 46.51 -12.08
CA ASN A 141 34.22 46.62 -12.88
C ASN A 141 34.32 47.91 -13.72
N MET A 142 33.60 48.96 -13.30
CA MET A 142 33.71 50.31 -13.87
C MET A 142 33.89 51.37 -12.77
N ALA A 143 35.09 51.39 -12.16
CA ALA A 143 35.61 52.52 -11.38
C ALA A 143 37.13 52.48 -11.36
#